data_f8ebaea3127341429f9c4f2ad2754b40
#
_entry.id   f8ebaea3127341429f9c4f2ad2754b40
#
_cell.length_a   1.000
_cell.length_b   1.000
_cell.length_c   1.000
_cell.angle_alpha   90.00
_cell.angle_beta   90.00
_cell.angle_gamma   90.00
#
_symmetry.space_group_name_H-M   'P 1'
#
loop_
_entity.id
_entity.type
_entity.pdbx_description
1 polymer ?
#
loop_
_entity_poly.entity_id
_entity_poly.type
_entity_poly.pdbx_seq_one_letter_code
_entity_poly.pdbx_strand_id
1 'polypeptide(L)'
;MEDNNTSSEQAPRKRKLSWQLPFLLFLIVATVLIINRHRPHVAPYQRSEGTVFGTLFHATYQSDSSLYTEIMDVLRRVDASLSMFNPKSTLSRINSGETSEVDSLLAFVFTQSQQISKATDGCFDVTVAPLVNAWGFGFKNGALTDSSQVDS
;
A
#
# COMPACT_ATOMS: atom_id res chain seq x y z
N MET A 1 -29.45 -83.57 40.98
CA MET A 1 -28.27 -83.23 40.15
C MET A 1 -28.37 -81.80 39.81
N GLU A 2 -27.71 -80.97 40.63
CA GLU A 2 -27.69 -79.51 40.56
C GLU A 2 -26.44 -79.12 39.85
N ASP A 3 -26.61 -78.47 38.72
CA ASP A 3 -25.53 -77.81 38.01
C ASP A 3 -25.46 -76.32 38.42
N ASN A 4 -24.54 -76.06 39.30
CA ASN A 4 -24.25 -74.72 39.79
C ASN A 4 -23.32 -74.03 38.80
N ASN A 5 -23.86 -73.22 37.88
CA ASN A 5 -23.10 -72.39 36.97
C ASN A 5 -22.90 -71.00 37.60
N THR A 6 -21.80 -70.90 38.29
CA THR A 6 -21.37 -69.59 38.88
C THR A 6 -20.66 -68.75 37.82
N SER A 7 -21.40 -67.85 37.16
CA SER A 7 -20.87 -66.85 36.29
C SER A 7 -20.08 -65.81 37.13
N SER A 8 -18.77 -65.84 37.07
CA SER A 8 -17.90 -64.86 37.68
C SER A 8 -17.99 -63.54 36.87
N GLU A 9 -18.79 -62.65 37.37
CA GLU A 9 -18.90 -61.24 36.90
C GLU A 9 -17.61 -60.51 37.23
N GLN A 10 -16.74 -60.31 36.23
CA GLN A 10 -15.51 -59.54 36.36
C GLN A 10 -15.88 -58.05 36.41
N ALA A 11 -15.81 -57.47 37.58
CA ALA A 11 -15.95 -56.02 37.77
C ALA A 11 -14.91 -55.25 36.93
N PRO A 12 -15.29 -54.16 36.26
CA PRO A 12 -14.36 -53.37 35.42
C PRO A 12 -13.29 -52.73 36.34
N ARG A 13 -12.03 -53.08 36.05
CA ARG A 13 -10.85 -52.44 36.68
C ARG A 13 -10.94 -50.94 36.47
N LYS A 14 -11.22 -50.14 37.50
CA LYS A 14 -11.11 -48.71 37.53
C LYS A 14 -9.64 -48.36 37.26
N ARG A 15 -9.29 -48.06 36.01
CA ARG A 15 -8.00 -47.48 35.63
C ARG A 15 -7.82 -46.23 36.46
N LYS A 16 -6.69 -46.14 37.19
CA LYS A 16 -6.34 -45.00 38.01
C LYS A 16 -6.14 -43.77 37.10
N LEU A 17 -7.23 -43.08 36.83
CA LEU A 17 -7.28 -41.84 36.06
C LEU A 17 -6.46 -40.70 36.69
N SER A 18 -6.11 -40.85 38.00
CA SER A 18 -5.43 -39.84 38.78
C SER A 18 -4.00 -39.49 38.27
N TRP A 19 -3.32 -40.40 37.55
CA TRP A 19 -1.98 -40.14 37.03
C TRP A 19 -2.00 -39.52 35.63
N GLN A 20 -3.09 -39.56 34.94
CA GLN A 20 -3.26 -38.93 33.64
C GLN A 20 -3.64 -37.44 33.73
N LEU A 21 -4.21 -37.01 34.86
CA LEU A 21 -4.60 -35.63 35.12
C LEU A 21 -3.41 -34.61 35.05
N PRO A 22 -2.25 -34.88 35.68
CA PRO A 22 -1.12 -33.92 35.61
C PRO A 22 -0.52 -33.86 34.19
N PHE A 23 -0.52 -34.96 33.45
CA PHE A 23 -0.07 -34.99 32.07
C PHE A 23 -1.03 -34.22 31.14
N LEU A 24 -2.35 -34.37 31.34
CA LEU A 24 -3.36 -33.60 30.60
C LEU A 24 -3.23 -32.10 30.90
N LEU A 25 -3.04 -31.73 32.16
CA LEU A 25 -2.83 -30.35 32.58
C LEU A 25 -1.57 -29.76 31.93
N PHE A 26 -0.47 -30.52 31.91
CA PHE A 26 0.77 -30.12 31.24
C PHE A 26 0.56 -29.90 29.74
N LEU A 27 -0.16 -30.79 29.05
CA LEU A 27 -0.49 -30.61 27.62
C LEU A 27 -1.33 -29.35 27.37
N ILE A 28 -2.33 -29.10 28.21
CA ILE A 28 -3.16 -27.89 28.10
C ILE A 28 -2.31 -26.63 28.27
N VAL A 29 -1.48 -26.59 29.32
CA VAL A 29 -0.60 -25.45 29.59
C VAL A 29 0.40 -25.26 28.44
N ALA A 30 1.04 -26.33 27.98
CA ALA A 30 1.95 -26.29 26.84
C ALA A 30 1.27 -25.78 25.56
N THR A 31 0.07 -26.27 25.28
CA THR A 31 -0.73 -25.82 24.11
C THR A 31 -1.08 -24.34 24.24
N VAL A 32 -1.54 -23.88 25.40
CA VAL A 32 -1.86 -22.47 25.65
C VAL A 32 -0.61 -21.59 25.50
N LEU A 33 0.53 -22.04 26.02
CA LEU A 33 1.80 -21.32 25.87
C LEU A 33 2.24 -21.23 24.39
N ILE A 34 2.12 -22.32 23.65
CA ILE A 34 2.43 -22.36 22.21
C ILE A 34 1.51 -21.41 21.44
N ILE A 35 0.19 -21.47 21.68
CA ILE A 35 -0.78 -20.60 21.02
C ILE A 35 -0.50 -19.13 21.35
N ASN A 36 -0.23 -18.79 22.60
CA ASN A 36 0.09 -17.41 23.00
C ASN A 36 1.41 -16.91 22.38
N ARG A 37 2.39 -17.79 22.21
CA ARG A 37 3.67 -17.44 21.61
C ARG A 37 3.60 -17.29 20.07
N HIS A 38 2.64 -17.94 19.43
CA HIS A 38 2.43 -17.93 17.97
C HIS A 38 1.25 -17.07 17.55
N ARG A 39 0.70 -16.23 18.42
CA ARG A 39 -0.33 -15.28 17.98
C ARG A 39 0.31 -14.34 16.97
N PRO A 40 -0.15 -14.34 15.71
CA PRO A 40 0.34 -13.37 14.74
C PRO A 40 0.03 -11.98 15.31
N HIS A 41 1.07 -11.17 15.47
CA HIS A 41 0.88 -9.76 15.82
C HIS A 41 0.25 -9.07 14.61
N VAL A 42 -1.00 -8.69 14.73
CA VAL A 42 -1.70 -7.90 13.72
C VAL A 42 -1.56 -6.44 14.11
N ALA A 43 -0.72 -5.72 13.38
CA ALA A 43 -0.53 -4.30 13.61
C ALA A 43 -1.87 -3.54 13.49
N PRO A 44 -2.12 -2.52 14.30
CA PRO A 44 -3.32 -1.71 14.22
C PRO A 44 -3.37 -0.90 12.92
N TYR A 45 -4.57 -0.54 12.49
CA TYR A 45 -4.72 0.42 11.40
C TYR A 45 -4.35 1.82 11.89
N GLN A 46 -3.46 2.47 11.13
CA GLN A 46 -3.06 3.86 11.30
C GLN A 46 -3.68 4.70 10.18
N ARG A 47 -3.92 5.97 10.45
CA ARG A 47 -4.40 6.94 9.47
C ARG A 47 -3.48 8.14 9.46
N SER A 48 -3.06 8.55 8.27
CA SER A 48 -2.27 9.77 8.03
C SER A 48 -3.00 10.65 7.04
N GLU A 49 -3.02 11.93 7.32
CA GLU A 49 -3.67 12.95 6.50
C GLU A 49 -2.73 14.15 6.34
N GLY A 50 -2.80 14.81 5.21
CA GLY A 50 -1.97 15.97 4.96
C GLY A 50 -2.31 16.67 3.65
N THR A 51 -1.54 17.70 3.33
CA THR A 51 -1.67 18.47 2.10
C THR A 51 -0.40 18.33 1.28
N VAL A 52 -0.54 17.96 0.02
CA VAL A 52 0.54 17.87 -0.97
C VAL A 52 -0.04 18.06 -2.37
N PHE A 53 0.73 18.51 -3.33
CA PHE A 53 0.28 18.79 -4.71
C PHE A 53 -0.93 19.73 -4.80
N GLY A 54 -1.10 20.62 -3.84
CA GLY A 54 -2.26 21.52 -3.76
C GLY A 54 -3.56 20.86 -3.36
N THR A 55 -3.56 19.61 -2.91
CA THR A 55 -4.75 18.85 -2.49
C THR A 55 -4.52 18.13 -1.16
N LEU A 56 -5.61 17.58 -0.60
CA LEU A 56 -5.57 16.74 0.60
C LEU A 56 -5.30 15.28 0.21
N PHE A 57 -4.55 14.58 1.03
CA PHE A 57 -4.42 13.13 0.95
C PHE A 57 -4.85 12.47 2.25
N HIS A 58 -5.34 11.24 2.13
CA HIS A 58 -5.64 10.34 3.25
C HIS A 58 -5.00 8.98 2.97
N ALA A 59 -4.20 8.50 3.89
CA ALA A 59 -3.57 7.19 3.82
C ALA A 59 -4.00 6.34 5.02
N THR A 60 -4.49 5.13 4.76
CA THR A 60 -4.79 4.14 5.80
C THR A 60 -3.91 2.92 5.57
N TYR A 61 -3.17 2.52 6.59
CA TYR A 61 -2.19 1.43 6.52
C TYR A 61 -2.13 0.66 7.84
N GLN A 62 -1.59 -0.54 7.81
CA GLN A 62 -1.36 -1.36 9.00
C GLN A 62 0.09 -1.21 9.44
N SER A 63 0.31 -0.68 10.65
CA SER A 63 1.64 -0.51 11.24
C SER A 63 1.55 -0.31 12.74
N ASP A 64 2.58 -0.75 13.46
CA ASP A 64 2.71 -0.55 14.91
C ASP A 64 3.03 0.90 15.27
N SER A 65 3.57 1.66 14.32
CA SER A 65 3.91 3.07 14.49
C SER A 65 3.35 3.90 13.34
N SER A 66 3.25 5.21 13.58
CA SER A 66 2.85 6.14 12.53
C SER A 66 3.98 6.27 11.48
N LEU A 67 3.63 6.11 10.21
CA LEU A 67 4.52 6.31 9.06
C LEU A 67 4.30 7.70 8.42
N TYR A 68 3.72 8.63 9.15
CA TYR A 68 3.39 9.96 8.63
C TYR A 68 4.61 10.69 8.05
N THR A 69 5.73 10.66 8.77
CA THR A 69 6.96 11.34 8.35
C THR A 69 7.51 10.73 7.07
N GLU A 70 7.59 9.42 7.01
CA GLU A 70 8.08 8.66 5.85
C GLU A 70 7.21 8.89 4.62
N ILE A 71 5.88 8.86 4.80
CA ILE A 71 4.91 9.16 3.73
C ILE A 71 5.12 10.59 3.23
N MET A 72 5.20 11.57 4.14
CA MET A 72 5.41 12.97 3.77
C MET A 72 6.73 13.21 3.06
N ASP A 73 7.80 12.53 3.47
CA ASP A 73 9.11 12.67 2.82
C ASP A 73 9.11 12.12 1.40
N VAL A 74 8.40 11.00 1.16
CA VAL A 74 8.22 10.47 -0.20
C VAL A 74 7.39 11.44 -1.05
N LEU A 75 6.25 11.91 -0.52
CA LEU A 75 5.35 12.81 -1.25
C LEU A 75 6.05 14.15 -1.58
N ARG A 76 6.84 14.71 -0.66
CA ARG A 76 7.63 15.93 -0.91
C ARG A 76 8.70 15.73 -1.99
N ARG A 77 9.36 14.57 -2.04
CA ARG A 77 10.31 14.25 -3.12
C ARG A 77 9.61 14.19 -4.47
N VAL A 78 8.43 13.58 -4.53
CA VAL A 78 7.61 13.54 -5.75
C VAL A 78 7.18 14.95 -6.14
N ASP A 79 6.72 15.78 -5.18
CA ASP A 79 6.35 17.18 -5.43
C ASP A 79 7.53 17.99 -5.98
N ALA A 80 8.71 17.86 -5.39
CA ALA A 80 9.90 18.58 -5.82
C ALA A 80 10.38 18.18 -7.23
N SER A 81 10.09 16.95 -7.68
CA SER A 81 10.47 16.48 -9.01
C SER A 81 9.37 16.70 -10.05
N LEU A 82 8.14 16.26 -9.78
CA LEU A 82 7.10 16.02 -10.78
C LEU A 82 5.91 16.99 -10.70
N SER A 83 5.83 17.85 -9.70
CA SER A 83 4.65 18.71 -9.51
C SER A 83 4.60 19.83 -10.54
N MET A 84 3.50 19.94 -11.26
CA MET A 84 3.19 21.09 -12.11
C MET A 84 2.73 22.32 -11.30
N PHE A 85 2.31 22.12 -10.04
CA PHE A 85 1.82 23.18 -9.15
C PHE A 85 2.94 23.82 -8.33
N ASN A 86 4.07 23.15 -8.22
CA ASN A 86 5.27 23.66 -7.55
C ASN A 86 6.20 24.32 -8.58
N PRO A 87 6.32 25.65 -8.62
CA PRO A 87 7.16 26.31 -9.60
C PRO A 87 8.65 25.98 -9.47
N LYS A 88 9.06 25.44 -8.31
CA LYS A 88 10.46 25.04 -8.03
C LYS A 88 10.73 23.57 -8.36
N SER A 89 9.71 22.80 -8.81
CA SER A 89 9.92 21.42 -9.20
C SER A 89 10.80 21.30 -10.43
N THR A 90 11.50 20.19 -10.59
CA THR A 90 12.29 19.89 -11.78
C THR A 90 11.45 19.97 -13.05
N LEU A 91 10.25 19.39 -13.04
CA LEU A 91 9.33 19.43 -14.17
C LEU A 91 8.91 20.86 -14.55
N SER A 92 8.51 21.69 -13.58
CA SER A 92 8.11 23.08 -13.83
C SER A 92 9.25 23.93 -14.38
N ARG A 93 10.47 23.74 -13.88
CA ARG A 93 11.66 24.44 -14.35
C ARG A 93 12.08 24.04 -15.77
N ILE A 94 11.90 22.76 -16.12
CA ILE A 94 12.10 22.29 -17.50
C ILE A 94 11.04 22.90 -18.42
N ASN A 95 9.76 22.86 -18.04
CA ASN A 95 8.65 23.40 -18.82
C ASN A 95 8.74 24.94 -19.01
N SER A 96 9.39 25.66 -18.09
CA SER A 96 9.64 27.09 -18.22
C SER A 96 10.93 27.43 -19.00
N GLY A 97 11.71 26.43 -19.38
CA GLY A 97 12.99 26.61 -20.06
C GLY A 97 14.13 27.09 -19.13
N GLU A 98 13.94 27.05 -17.82
CA GLU A 98 14.96 27.47 -16.84
C GLU A 98 16.12 26.45 -16.77
N THR A 99 15.86 25.19 -16.97
CA THR A 99 16.85 24.11 -16.93
C THR A 99 16.53 23.00 -17.91
N SER A 100 17.56 22.27 -18.32
CA SER A 100 17.44 21.02 -19.04
C SER A 100 17.88 19.80 -18.19
N GLU A 101 18.22 20.06 -16.91
CA GLU A 101 18.64 18.99 -16.01
C GLU A 101 17.44 18.16 -15.54
N VAL A 102 17.54 16.87 -15.73
CA VAL A 102 16.50 15.90 -15.38
C VAL A 102 16.96 15.09 -14.18
N ASP A 103 16.18 15.06 -13.11
CA ASP A 103 16.46 14.20 -11.97
C ASP A 103 16.03 12.74 -12.25
N SER A 104 16.51 11.81 -11.42
CA SER A 104 16.30 10.38 -11.62
C SER A 104 14.83 9.95 -11.56
N LEU A 105 14.01 10.63 -10.76
CA LEU A 105 12.59 10.31 -10.64
C LEU A 105 11.82 10.75 -11.90
N LEU A 106 12.09 11.95 -12.38
CA LEU A 106 11.50 12.46 -13.63
C LEU A 106 11.96 11.61 -14.83
N ALA A 107 13.25 11.26 -14.92
CA ALA A 107 13.77 10.37 -15.95
C ALA A 107 13.08 9.02 -15.96
N PHE A 108 12.88 8.42 -14.78
CA PHE A 108 12.16 7.15 -14.64
C PHE A 108 10.71 7.27 -15.13
N VAL A 109 9.96 8.25 -14.62
CA VAL A 109 8.55 8.44 -14.99
C VAL A 109 8.41 8.73 -16.49
N PHE A 110 9.27 9.57 -17.06
CA PHE A 110 9.27 9.87 -18.50
C PHE A 110 9.52 8.61 -19.34
N THR A 111 10.52 7.81 -18.94
CA THR A 111 10.82 6.54 -19.65
C THR A 111 9.64 5.57 -19.61
N GLN A 112 8.97 5.41 -18.45
CA GLN A 112 7.77 4.60 -18.35
C GLN A 112 6.62 5.14 -19.22
N SER A 113 6.44 6.46 -19.22
CA SER A 113 5.44 7.13 -20.05
C SER A 113 5.66 6.88 -21.54
N GLN A 114 6.91 6.94 -22.01
CA GLN A 114 7.25 6.61 -23.41
C GLN A 114 6.97 5.16 -23.77
N GLN A 115 7.20 4.22 -22.85
CA GLN A 115 6.86 2.81 -23.08
C GLN A 115 5.34 2.61 -23.19
N ILE A 116 4.55 3.28 -22.35
CA ILE A 116 3.08 3.23 -22.40
C ILE A 116 2.58 3.86 -23.70
N SER A 117 3.11 5.04 -24.09
CA SER A 117 2.77 5.70 -25.35
C SER A 117 2.98 4.76 -26.53
N LYS A 118 4.13 4.09 -26.56
CA LYS A 118 4.46 3.14 -27.63
C LYS A 118 3.54 1.89 -27.63
N ALA A 119 3.20 1.38 -26.46
CA ALA A 119 2.31 0.22 -26.31
C ALA A 119 0.86 0.53 -26.68
N THR A 120 0.46 1.80 -26.65
CA THR A 120 -0.90 2.27 -26.94
C THR A 120 -1.01 2.98 -28.30
N ASP A 121 0.00 2.84 -29.17
CA ASP A 121 0.06 3.52 -30.47
C ASP A 121 -0.21 5.03 -30.39
N GLY A 122 0.33 5.69 -29.34
CA GLY A 122 0.18 7.13 -29.10
C GLY A 122 -1.14 7.57 -28.46
N CYS A 123 -2.02 6.64 -28.08
CA CYS A 123 -3.26 7.00 -27.35
C CYS A 123 -2.98 7.63 -25.97
N PHE A 124 -1.80 7.40 -25.41
CA PHE A 124 -1.29 8.08 -24.23
C PHE A 124 -0.05 8.91 -24.61
N ASP A 125 -0.11 10.21 -24.37
CA ASP A 125 1.02 11.11 -24.59
C ASP A 125 1.24 12.02 -23.38
N VAL A 126 2.38 11.87 -22.72
CA VAL A 126 2.75 12.66 -21.55
C VAL A 126 3.12 14.10 -21.92
N THR A 127 3.38 14.39 -23.21
CA THR A 127 3.78 15.70 -23.71
C THR A 127 2.60 16.55 -24.20
N VAL A 128 1.37 16.09 -24.04
CA VAL A 128 0.15 16.75 -24.53
C VAL A 128 -0.19 18.08 -23.82
N ALA A 129 0.48 18.42 -22.73
CA ALA A 129 0.16 19.60 -21.91
C ALA A 129 0.14 20.94 -22.70
N PRO A 130 1.04 21.24 -23.64
CA PRO A 130 0.95 22.44 -24.46
C PRO A 130 -0.34 22.52 -25.27
N LEU A 131 -0.77 21.39 -25.86
CA LEU A 131 -2.01 21.30 -26.61
C LEU A 131 -3.23 21.52 -25.71
N VAL A 132 -3.27 20.88 -24.54
CA VAL A 132 -4.34 21.05 -23.55
C VAL A 132 -4.44 22.53 -23.11
N ASN A 133 -3.31 23.18 -22.91
CA ASN A 133 -3.27 24.62 -22.58
C ASN A 133 -3.74 25.48 -23.74
N ALA A 134 -3.37 25.16 -24.99
CA ALA A 134 -3.82 25.87 -26.18
C ALA A 134 -5.34 25.83 -26.36
N TRP A 135 -5.95 24.69 -26.05
CA TRP A 135 -7.42 24.52 -26.05
C TRP A 135 -8.14 25.12 -24.83
N GLY A 136 -7.42 25.77 -23.92
CA GLY A 136 -8.01 26.41 -22.74
C GLY A 136 -8.42 25.47 -21.62
N PHE A 137 -8.11 24.17 -21.71
CA PHE A 137 -8.37 23.19 -20.65
C PHE A 137 -7.25 23.11 -19.60
N GLY A 138 -6.16 23.87 -19.78
CA GLY A 138 -5.02 23.90 -18.85
C GLY A 138 -5.28 24.76 -17.61
N PHE A 139 -4.38 24.67 -16.65
CA PHE A 139 -4.43 25.40 -15.37
C PHE A 139 -4.17 26.91 -15.49
N LYS A 140 -3.71 27.38 -16.64
CA LYS A 140 -3.59 28.83 -16.93
C LYS A 140 -4.89 29.24 -17.61
N ASN A 141 -5.59 30.22 -17.02
CA ASN A 141 -6.77 30.85 -17.63
C ASN A 141 -6.37 31.43 -18.99
N GLY A 142 -6.26 30.59 -19.99
CA GLY A 142 -6.05 30.99 -21.38
C GLY A 142 -7.38 31.40 -21.97
N ALA A 143 -7.42 32.54 -22.65
CA ALA A 143 -8.46 32.83 -23.62
C ALA A 143 -8.51 31.64 -24.60
N LEU A 144 -9.72 31.18 -24.95
CA LEU A 144 -9.90 30.16 -25.98
C LEU A 144 -9.10 30.54 -27.22
N THR A 145 -8.11 29.76 -27.53
CA THR A 145 -7.24 29.98 -28.70
C THR A 145 -8.02 29.58 -29.93
N ASP A 146 -7.94 30.39 -31.00
CA ASP A 146 -8.51 30.05 -32.29
C ASP A 146 -7.86 28.77 -32.82
N SER A 147 -8.63 27.94 -33.48
CA SER A 147 -8.18 26.66 -34.08
C SER A 147 -6.95 26.79 -35.00
N SER A 148 -6.72 27.96 -35.56
CA SER A 148 -5.54 28.28 -36.38
C SER A 148 -4.18 28.21 -35.63
N GLN A 149 -4.19 28.27 -34.29
CA GLN A 149 -2.98 28.18 -33.48
C GLN A 149 -2.65 26.76 -33.03
N VAL A 150 -3.55 25.81 -33.32
CA VAL A 150 -3.38 24.39 -32.93
C VAL A 150 -2.74 23.59 -34.04
N ASP A 151 -2.86 24.06 -35.29
CA ASP A 151 -2.36 23.38 -36.51
C ASP A 151 -0.92 23.80 -36.90
N SER A 152 -0.25 24.64 -36.11
CA SER A 152 1.12 25.09 -36.33
C SER A 152 2.11 24.37 -35.38
#